data_9daba687d9e93fdcfb66de67e119842d
#
_entry.id   9daba687d9e93fdcfb66de67e119842d
#
_cell.length_a   1.000
_cell.length_b   1.000
_cell.length_c   1.000
_cell.angle_alpha   90.00
_cell.angle_beta   90.00
_cell.angle_gamma   90.00
#
_symmetry.space_group_name_H-M   'P 1'
#
loop_
_entity.id
_entity.type
_entity.pdbx_description
1 polymer ?
#
loop_
_entity_poly.entity_id
_entity_poly.type
_entity_poly.pdbx_seq_one_letter_code
_entity_poly.pdbx_strand_id
1 'polypeptide(L)'
;MKLVHGGDWAGYRAEFGRDALDFSANVSPLGLPAGVAAAIAAALPTADRYPDPLCRELRAKLAVAEDVPADWLLCGNGAADLIFRIALAVRPRRALLPAPTFAEYAAALDTVGCEVTQFTLDAANDFAVTDAFINAVTPETDMVFLCQPNNPTGQVTPLALVEKLLHRCAACGAALVVDECFLDFLPDRDTLTAKTFLHEAPNLIILKAFTKLYAMAGVRLGYALCSNADLLAKMQAAGQPWAVSSLAQAAGITALQETAYADAVRALIADQRPKMAAGLRALGLYVIDGQANYLLFKAPADFGEALRQHGAVVRSCANYPGLDAAWYRTAVRTAAENDQLLQIMGEVLA
;
A
#
# COMPACT_ATOMS: atom_id res chain seq x y z
N MET A 1 -12.51 10.03 17.75
CA MET A 1 -11.63 10.00 16.54
C MET A 1 -12.34 9.12 15.52
N LYS A 2 -12.58 9.61 14.30
CA LYS A 2 -13.24 8.80 13.26
C LYS A 2 -12.17 7.93 12.60
N LEU A 3 -12.34 6.60 12.61
CA LEU A 3 -11.43 5.66 11.95
C LEU A 3 -11.52 5.85 10.44
N VAL A 4 -10.36 6.06 9.81
CA VAL A 4 -10.24 6.31 8.37
C VAL A 4 -9.64 5.15 7.59
N HIS A 5 -9.32 4.03 8.28
CA HIS A 5 -8.71 2.83 7.69
C HIS A 5 -9.50 1.58 8.02
N GLY A 6 -9.25 0.48 7.26
CA GLY A 6 -9.72 -0.87 7.59
C GLY A 6 -8.84 -1.55 8.63
N GLY A 7 -9.26 -2.75 9.08
CA GLY A 7 -8.51 -3.56 10.05
C GLY A 7 -8.78 -3.22 11.51
N ASP A 8 -9.92 -2.61 11.83
CA ASP A 8 -10.35 -2.33 13.21
C ASP A 8 -11.02 -3.56 13.85
N TRP A 9 -10.28 -4.64 13.95
CA TRP A 9 -10.75 -5.88 14.58
C TRP A 9 -11.03 -5.69 16.08
N ALA A 10 -10.27 -4.82 16.77
CA ALA A 10 -10.45 -4.58 18.21
C ALA A 10 -11.75 -3.83 18.49
N GLY A 11 -12.07 -2.79 17.69
CA GLY A 11 -13.32 -2.07 17.78
C GLY A 11 -14.51 -2.97 17.48
N TYR A 12 -14.42 -3.80 16.44
CA TYR A 12 -15.47 -4.76 16.11
C TYR A 12 -15.72 -5.76 17.26
N ARG A 13 -14.65 -6.34 17.82
CA ARG A 13 -14.75 -7.26 18.96
C ARG A 13 -15.34 -6.59 20.20
N ALA A 14 -14.97 -5.33 20.46
CA ALA A 14 -15.54 -4.58 21.59
C ALA A 14 -17.03 -4.32 21.42
N GLU A 15 -17.52 -4.10 20.21
CA GLU A 15 -18.93 -3.82 19.89
C GLU A 15 -19.79 -5.09 19.86
N PHE A 16 -19.30 -6.16 19.20
CA PHE A 16 -20.09 -7.38 18.92
C PHE A 16 -19.75 -8.60 19.79
N GLY A 17 -18.70 -8.52 20.63
CA GLY A 17 -18.25 -9.63 21.48
C GLY A 17 -17.65 -10.82 20.72
N ARG A 18 -17.39 -10.68 19.42
CA ARG A 18 -16.84 -11.72 18.51
C ARG A 18 -15.93 -11.10 17.46
N ASP A 19 -15.14 -11.93 16.79
CA ASP A 19 -14.37 -11.50 15.61
C ASP A 19 -15.24 -11.43 14.36
N ALA A 20 -14.93 -10.49 13.49
CA ALA A 20 -15.52 -10.40 12.16
C ALA A 20 -14.78 -11.25 11.15
N LEU A 21 -15.48 -11.63 10.10
CA LEU A 21 -14.86 -11.99 8.82
C LEU A 21 -14.34 -10.69 8.16
N ASP A 22 -13.07 -10.34 8.42
CA ASP A 22 -12.52 -9.03 8.06
C ASP A 22 -11.88 -9.03 6.67
N PHE A 23 -12.54 -8.37 5.72
CA PHE A 23 -12.07 -8.09 4.36
C PHE A 23 -11.68 -6.61 4.17
N SER A 24 -11.64 -5.81 5.22
CA SER A 24 -11.31 -4.39 5.14
C SER A 24 -9.80 -4.12 5.03
N ALA A 25 -8.96 -5.06 5.49
CA ALA A 25 -7.50 -4.99 5.46
C ALA A 25 -6.92 -5.85 4.32
N ASN A 26 -6.09 -5.23 3.47
CA ASN A 26 -5.51 -5.88 2.28
C ASN A 26 -4.14 -6.52 2.62
N VAL A 27 -4.12 -7.52 3.46
CA VAL A 27 -2.91 -8.30 3.82
C VAL A 27 -3.02 -9.71 3.24
N SER A 28 -1.89 -10.41 3.14
CA SER A 28 -1.87 -11.82 2.69
C SER A 28 -2.83 -12.67 3.52
N PRO A 29 -3.71 -13.45 2.88
CA PRO A 29 -4.64 -14.33 3.59
C PRO A 29 -3.98 -15.57 4.22
N LEU A 30 -2.73 -15.88 3.86
CA LEU A 30 -1.98 -17.01 4.42
C LEU A 30 -1.42 -16.72 5.83
N GLY A 31 -1.59 -15.49 6.33
CA GLY A 31 -1.09 -15.09 7.65
C GLY A 31 0.44 -14.90 7.69
N LEU A 32 0.97 -14.70 8.88
CA LEU A 32 2.41 -14.50 9.07
C LEU A 32 3.19 -15.77 8.74
N PRO A 33 4.25 -15.74 7.88
CA PRO A 33 5.06 -16.92 7.56
C PRO A 33 5.66 -17.55 8.83
N ALA A 34 5.69 -18.87 8.89
CA ALA A 34 6.17 -19.60 10.08
C ALA A 34 7.63 -19.27 10.42
N GLY A 35 8.50 -19.14 9.41
CA GLY A 35 9.89 -18.73 9.58
C GLY A 35 10.01 -17.31 10.16
N VAL A 36 9.17 -16.38 9.71
CA VAL A 36 9.13 -15.01 10.24
C VAL A 36 8.66 -15.01 11.69
N ALA A 37 7.62 -15.78 12.04
CA ALA A 37 7.16 -15.93 13.43
C ALA A 37 8.27 -16.48 14.34
N ALA A 38 8.98 -17.50 13.88
CA ALA A 38 10.12 -18.08 14.60
C ALA A 38 11.27 -17.09 14.78
N ALA A 39 11.60 -16.29 13.74
CA ALA A 39 12.63 -15.26 13.82
C ALA A 39 12.29 -14.16 14.82
N ILE A 40 11.03 -13.71 14.87
CA ILE A 40 10.55 -12.76 15.89
C ILE A 40 10.72 -13.34 17.30
N ALA A 41 10.30 -14.60 17.51
CA ALA A 41 10.44 -15.26 18.80
C ALA A 41 11.91 -15.42 19.22
N ALA A 42 12.80 -15.76 18.29
CA ALA A 42 14.24 -15.88 18.54
C ALA A 42 14.89 -14.51 18.85
N ALA A 43 14.35 -13.42 18.33
CA ALA A 43 14.85 -12.06 18.58
C ALA A 43 14.36 -11.48 19.92
N LEU A 44 13.31 -12.01 20.57
CA LEU A 44 12.77 -11.50 21.84
C LEU A 44 13.83 -11.30 22.94
N PRO A 45 14.82 -12.22 23.16
CA PRO A 45 15.85 -12.02 24.16
C PRO A 45 16.75 -10.79 23.93
N THR A 46 16.72 -10.17 22.76
CA THR A 46 17.49 -8.96 22.44
C THR A 46 16.68 -7.67 22.62
N ALA A 47 15.43 -7.77 23.07
CA ALA A 47 14.51 -6.62 23.23
C ALA A 47 14.95 -5.65 24.37
N ASP A 48 15.91 -6.07 25.21
CA ASP A 48 16.55 -5.24 26.23
C ASP A 48 17.58 -4.24 25.66
N ARG A 49 17.86 -4.31 24.35
CA ARG A 49 18.83 -3.48 23.66
C ARG A 49 18.16 -2.60 22.60
N TYR A 50 18.71 -1.40 22.38
CA TYR A 50 18.30 -0.60 21.23
C TYR A 50 18.60 -1.35 19.92
N PRO A 51 17.69 -1.28 18.91
CA PRO A 51 17.94 -1.88 17.61
C PRO A 51 19.09 -1.16 16.88
N ASP A 52 19.64 -1.79 15.82
CA ASP A 52 20.56 -1.09 14.92
C ASP A 52 19.84 0.10 14.27
N PRO A 53 20.22 1.36 14.57
CA PRO A 53 19.52 2.55 14.07
C PRO A 53 19.65 2.73 12.54
N LEU A 54 20.62 2.07 11.93
CA LEU A 54 20.84 2.11 10.47
C LEU A 54 20.33 0.87 9.74
N CYS A 55 19.77 -0.12 10.46
CA CYS A 55 19.28 -1.38 9.91
C CYS A 55 20.29 -2.04 8.96
N ARG A 56 21.59 -2.07 9.32
CA ARG A 56 22.71 -2.42 8.43
C ARG A 56 22.54 -3.79 7.79
N GLU A 57 22.23 -4.81 8.59
CA GLU A 57 22.04 -6.18 8.10
C GLU A 57 20.81 -6.27 7.19
N LEU A 58 19.68 -5.71 7.61
CA LEU A 58 18.45 -5.68 6.81
C LEU A 58 18.68 -4.95 5.48
N ARG A 59 19.33 -3.78 5.49
CA ARG A 59 19.66 -3.03 4.28
C ARG A 59 20.59 -3.81 3.34
N ALA A 60 21.57 -4.53 3.86
CA ALA A 60 22.44 -5.39 3.07
C ALA A 60 21.66 -6.53 2.38
N LYS A 61 20.69 -7.15 3.09
CA LYS A 61 19.82 -8.18 2.50
C LYS A 61 18.83 -7.60 1.48
N LEU A 62 18.26 -6.44 1.77
CA LEU A 62 17.40 -5.70 0.82
C LEU A 62 18.16 -5.29 -0.45
N ALA A 63 19.42 -4.85 -0.32
CA ALA A 63 20.26 -4.49 -1.46
C ALA A 63 20.41 -5.65 -2.45
N VAL A 64 20.63 -6.86 -1.93
CA VAL A 64 20.69 -8.07 -2.75
C VAL A 64 19.33 -8.43 -3.35
N ALA A 65 18.25 -8.36 -2.54
CA ALA A 65 16.90 -8.74 -2.99
C ALA A 65 16.34 -7.78 -4.04
N GLU A 66 16.66 -6.49 -3.92
CA GLU A 66 16.21 -5.44 -4.84
C GLU A 66 17.20 -5.18 -5.99
N ASP A 67 18.39 -5.75 -5.95
CA ASP A 67 19.48 -5.49 -6.91
C ASP A 67 19.80 -3.99 -7.02
N VAL A 68 20.07 -3.35 -5.87
CA VAL A 68 20.41 -1.93 -5.75
C VAL A 68 21.52 -1.72 -4.72
N PRO A 69 22.29 -0.62 -4.77
CA PRO A 69 23.22 -0.26 -3.72
C PRO A 69 22.55 -0.12 -2.34
N ALA A 70 23.18 -0.58 -1.28
CA ALA A 70 22.63 -0.52 0.08
C ALA A 70 22.44 0.92 0.61
N ASP A 71 23.20 1.89 0.09
CA ASP A 71 23.07 3.31 0.41
C ASP A 71 21.86 3.99 -0.27
N TRP A 72 21.20 3.30 -1.22
CA TRP A 72 19.94 3.76 -1.80
C TRP A 72 18.69 3.33 -0.99
N LEU A 73 18.88 2.66 0.13
CA LEU A 73 17.82 2.07 0.95
C LEU A 73 17.68 2.81 2.29
N LEU A 74 16.45 3.11 2.67
CA LEU A 74 16.08 3.60 4.00
C LEU A 74 14.94 2.75 4.57
N CYS A 75 15.15 2.10 5.73
CA CYS A 75 14.10 1.37 6.42
C CYS A 75 13.28 2.30 7.33
N GLY A 76 12.00 2.00 7.49
CA GLY A 76 11.07 2.74 8.32
C GLY A 76 10.04 1.86 9.04
N ASN A 77 9.31 2.44 9.98
CA ASN A 77 8.25 1.80 10.76
C ASN A 77 6.98 1.62 9.90
N GLY A 78 7.08 0.82 8.84
CA GLY A 78 6.12 0.70 7.75
C GLY A 78 6.26 1.84 6.74
N ALA A 79 5.64 1.66 5.55
CA ALA A 79 5.65 2.69 4.50
C ALA A 79 4.99 4.00 4.96
N ALA A 80 4.00 3.95 5.87
CA ALA A 80 3.36 5.15 6.40
C ALA A 80 4.36 6.09 7.10
N ASP A 81 5.28 5.56 7.92
CA ASP A 81 6.37 6.37 8.53
C ASP A 81 7.22 7.06 7.44
N LEU A 82 7.55 6.34 6.37
CA LEU A 82 8.35 6.88 5.27
C LEU A 82 7.62 7.97 4.48
N ILE A 83 6.29 7.84 4.28
CA ILE A 83 5.46 8.87 3.63
C ILE A 83 5.57 10.19 4.41
N PHE A 84 5.43 10.15 5.74
CA PHE A 84 5.58 11.35 6.59
C PHE A 84 7.01 11.90 6.55
N ARG A 85 8.03 11.03 6.58
CA ARG A 85 9.43 11.45 6.46
C ARG A 85 9.74 12.12 5.13
N ILE A 86 9.16 11.65 4.03
CA ILE A 86 9.29 12.27 2.70
C ILE A 86 8.71 13.68 2.74
N ALA A 87 7.49 13.85 3.26
CA ALA A 87 6.87 15.17 3.39
C ALA A 87 7.72 16.13 4.23
N LEU A 88 8.22 15.67 5.38
CA LEU A 88 9.08 16.46 6.28
C LEU A 88 10.45 16.79 5.69
N ALA A 89 11.04 15.88 4.91
CA ALA A 89 12.35 16.06 4.28
C ALA A 89 12.32 16.99 3.08
N VAL A 90 11.29 16.88 2.24
CA VAL A 90 11.14 17.69 1.02
C VAL A 90 10.46 19.02 1.30
N ARG A 91 9.45 19.05 2.21
CA ARG A 91 8.61 20.22 2.53
C ARG A 91 8.05 20.87 1.25
N PRO A 92 7.33 20.11 0.44
CA PRO A 92 6.75 20.65 -0.79
C PRO A 92 5.73 21.73 -0.43
N ARG A 93 5.64 22.77 -1.28
CA ARG A 93 4.60 23.81 -1.17
C ARG A 93 3.34 23.39 -1.89
N ARG A 94 3.49 22.69 -3.02
CA ARG A 94 2.38 22.19 -3.85
C ARG A 94 2.63 20.76 -4.26
N ALA A 95 1.61 19.93 -4.08
CA ALA A 95 1.64 18.52 -4.49
C ALA A 95 0.42 18.19 -5.37
N LEU A 96 0.63 17.27 -6.30
CA LEU A 96 -0.43 16.71 -7.14
C LEU A 96 -0.66 15.24 -6.77
N LEU A 97 -1.91 14.89 -6.46
CA LEU A 97 -2.34 13.52 -6.17
C LEU A 97 -3.43 13.08 -7.14
N PRO A 98 -3.43 11.83 -7.65
CA PRO A 98 -4.60 11.28 -8.30
C PRO A 98 -5.70 11.06 -7.25
N ALA A 99 -6.96 11.17 -7.64
CA ALA A 99 -8.12 10.92 -6.78
C ALA A 99 -9.12 9.99 -7.49
N PRO A 100 -9.46 8.85 -6.87
CA PRO A 100 -9.08 8.40 -5.52
C PRO A 100 -7.67 7.83 -5.43
N THR A 101 -7.00 8.04 -4.28
CA THR A 101 -5.74 7.37 -3.91
C THR A 101 -5.60 7.26 -2.39
N PHE A 102 -4.51 6.67 -1.91
CA PHE A 102 -4.31 6.42 -0.48
C PHE A 102 -4.26 7.71 0.35
N ALA A 103 -5.10 7.77 1.38
CA ALA A 103 -5.35 8.99 2.14
C ALA A 103 -4.12 9.55 2.90
N GLU A 104 -3.17 8.68 3.25
CA GLU A 104 -1.99 9.09 4.02
C GLU A 104 -1.05 10.02 3.26
N TYR A 105 -1.10 10.09 1.93
CA TYR A 105 -0.30 11.05 1.17
C TYR A 105 -0.75 12.48 1.48
N ALA A 106 -2.05 12.74 1.39
CA ALA A 106 -2.60 14.04 1.73
C ALA A 106 -2.41 14.38 3.22
N ALA A 107 -2.59 13.40 4.12
CA ALA A 107 -2.40 13.58 5.54
C ALA A 107 -0.94 13.95 5.89
N ALA A 108 0.05 13.31 5.28
CA ALA A 108 1.45 13.63 5.48
C ALA A 108 1.80 15.02 4.92
N LEU A 109 1.29 15.36 3.75
CA LEU A 109 1.50 16.67 3.11
C LEU A 109 0.88 17.81 3.92
N ASP A 110 -0.27 17.57 4.55
CA ASP A 110 -0.94 18.54 5.45
C ASP A 110 -0.05 18.90 6.66
N THR A 111 0.73 17.94 7.19
CA THR A 111 1.64 18.20 8.35
C THR A 111 2.73 19.23 8.07
N VAL A 112 3.02 19.51 6.81
CA VAL A 112 4.01 20.50 6.37
C VAL A 112 3.38 21.73 5.73
N GLY A 113 2.05 21.83 5.75
CA GLY A 113 1.30 22.95 5.16
C GLY A 113 1.33 22.96 3.64
N CYS A 114 1.47 21.80 3.01
CA CYS A 114 1.49 21.67 1.55
C CYS A 114 0.09 21.85 0.96
N GLU A 115 -0.04 22.67 -0.08
CA GLU A 115 -1.25 22.77 -0.88
C GLU A 115 -1.37 21.54 -1.78
N VAL A 116 -2.43 20.74 -1.58
CA VAL A 116 -2.66 19.49 -2.32
C VAL A 116 -3.72 19.69 -3.40
N THR A 117 -3.33 19.53 -4.66
CA THR A 117 -4.26 19.45 -5.78
C THR A 117 -4.67 17.99 -6.00
N GLN A 118 -5.98 17.72 -5.95
CA GLN A 118 -6.56 16.41 -6.24
C GLN A 118 -6.97 16.36 -7.72
N PHE A 119 -6.33 15.50 -8.53
CA PHE A 119 -6.73 15.25 -9.91
C PHE A 119 -7.74 14.12 -9.94
N THR A 120 -9.01 14.43 -10.21
CA THR A 120 -10.07 13.42 -10.25
C THR A 120 -9.90 12.50 -11.46
N LEU A 121 -9.69 11.21 -11.19
CA LEU A 121 -9.67 10.14 -12.19
C LEU A 121 -11.10 9.78 -12.59
N ASP A 122 -11.29 9.38 -13.85
CA ASP A 122 -12.60 9.06 -14.39
C ASP A 122 -13.02 7.63 -14.05
N ALA A 123 -14.16 7.47 -13.37
CA ALA A 123 -14.76 6.18 -13.05
C ALA A 123 -15.19 5.40 -14.32
N ALA A 124 -15.56 6.10 -15.40
CA ALA A 124 -15.89 5.46 -16.68
C ALA A 124 -14.68 4.83 -17.37
N ASN A 125 -13.46 5.21 -16.96
CA ASN A 125 -12.19 4.62 -17.39
C ASN A 125 -11.53 3.85 -16.22
N ASP A 126 -12.33 3.22 -15.37
CA ASP A 126 -11.88 2.44 -14.20
C ASP A 126 -10.85 3.15 -13.31
N PHE A 127 -10.87 4.49 -13.27
CA PHE A 127 -9.91 5.33 -12.56
C PHE A 127 -8.45 5.13 -13.03
N ALA A 128 -8.24 4.82 -14.29
CA ALA A 128 -6.90 4.69 -14.85
C ALA A 128 -6.18 6.05 -14.93
N VAL A 129 -4.88 6.04 -14.64
CA VAL A 129 -4.01 7.20 -14.89
C VAL A 129 -3.78 7.32 -16.40
N THR A 130 -3.90 8.56 -16.91
CA THR A 130 -3.76 8.89 -18.34
C THR A 130 -2.79 10.05 -18.55
N ASP A 131 -2.48 10.37 -19.79
CA ASP A 131 -1.68 11.55 -20.14
C ASP A 131 -2.28 12.88 -19.58
N ALA A 132 -3.60 12.92 -19.31
CA ALA A 132 -4.23 14.09 -18.69
C ALA A 132 -3.69 14.35 -17.26
N PHE A 133 -3.46 13.30 -16.46
CA PHE A 133 -2.82 13.43 -15.15
C PHE A 133 -1.38 13.93 -15.28
N ILE A 134 -0.61 13.39 -16.24
CA ILE A 134 0.77 13.81 -16.50
C ILE A 134 0.83 15.30 -16.88
N ASN A 135 -0.09 15.74 -17.72
CA ASN A 135 -0.19 17.14 -18.16
C ASN A 135 -0.61 18.12 -17.04
N ALA A 136 -1.23 17.61 -15.96
CA ALA A 136 -1.57 18.40 -14.77
C ALA A 136 -0.34 18.74 -13.89
N VAL A 137 0.81 18.09 -14.09
CA VAL A 137 2.07 18.46 -13.45
C VAL A 137 2.58 19.75 -14.08
N THR A 138 2.71 20.80 -13.29
CA THR A 138 3.15 22.15 -13.71
C THR A 138 4.48 22.54 -13.07
N PRO A 139 5.15 23.62 -13.53
CA PRO A 139 6.37 24.10 -12.89
C PRO A 139 6.22 24.50 -11.41
N GLU A 140 4.97 24.71 -10.94
CA GLU A 140 4.67 25.00 -9.54
C GLU A 140 4.50 23.74 -8.69
N THR A 141 4.47 22.55 -9.30
CA THR A 141 4.34 21.27 -8.62
C THR A 141 5.70 20.89 -8.03
N ASP A 142 5.77 20.72 -6.71
CA ASP A 142 6.99 20.28 -6.02
C ASP A 142 7.04 18.76 -5.80
N MET A 143 5.86 18.09 -5.75
CA MET A 143 5.76 16.65 -5.47
C MET A 143 4.55 16.00 -6.12
N VAL A 144 4.73 14.77 -6.58
CA VAL A 144 3.65 13.91 -7.10
C VAL A 144 3.73 12.57 -6.40
N PHE A 145 2.58 12.02 -5.96
CA PHE A 145 2.46 10.63 -5.52
C PHE A 145 1.71 9.82 -6.57
N LEU A 146 2.18 8.60 -6.79
CA LEU A 146 1.54 7.57 -7.62
C LEU A 146 1.53 6.26 -6.85
N CYS A 147 0.35 5.69 -6.58
CA CYS A 147 0.22 4.38 -5.95
C CYS A 147 0.14 3.29 -7.02
N GLN A 148 0.96 2.27 -6.93
CA GLN A 148 1.19 1.26 -7.97
C GLN A 148 1.22 -0.17 -7.39
N PRO A 149 0.17 -0.98 -7.55
CA PRO A 149 -1.21 -0.64 -7.96
C PRO A 149 -1.90 0.36 -7.05
N ASN A 150 -2.82 1.15 -7.62
CA ASN A 150 -3.49 2.22 -6.88
C ASN A 150 -4.46 1.67 -5.82
N ASN A 151 -4.39 2.19 -4.63
CA ASN A 151 -5.36 1.94 -3.56
C ASN A 151 -6.33 3.15 -3.47
N PRO A 152 -7.65 2.99 -3.73
CA PRO A 152 -8.42 1.75 -3.60
C PRO A 152 -8.78 1.03 -4.90
N THR A 153 -8.40 1.54 -6.08
CA THR A 153 -8.92 1.07 -7.37
C THR A 153 -8.31 -0.24 -7.86
N GLY A 154 -7.09 -0.57 -7.41
CA GLY A 154 -6.33 -1.73 -7.89
C GLY A 154 -5.73 -1.53 -9.29
N GLN A 155 -5.87 -0.34 -9.88
CA GLN A 155 -5.34 -0.05 -11.21
C GLN A 155 -3.82 0.01 -11.21
N VAL A 156 -3.22 -0.58 -12.24
CA VAL A 156 -1.79 -0.50 -12.54
C VAL A 156 -1.57 0.54 -13.62
N THR A 157 -0.69 1.49 -13.35
CA THR A 157 -0.24 2.44 -14.37
C THR A 157 0.83 1.77 -15.23
N PRO A 158 0.67 1.70 -16.56
CA PRO A 158 1.69 1.16 -17.46
C PRO A 158 3.06 1.83 -17.26
N LEU A 159 4.14 1.06 -17.27
CA LEU A 159 5.48 1.56 -16.98
C LEU A 159 5.88 2.73 -17.90
N ALA A 160 5.46 2.71 -19.18
CA ALA A 160 5.68 3.81 -20.11
C ALA A 160 4.99 5.13 -19.68
N LEU A 161 3.84 5.07 -18.98
CA LEU A 161 3.21 6.26 -18.41
C LEU A 161 3.91 6.71 -17.13
N VAL A 162 4.43 5.77 -16.32
CA VAL A 162 5.27 6.09 -15.15
C VAL A 162 6.53 6.82 -15.60
N GLU A 163 7.18 6.36 -16.67
CA GLU A 163 8.35 7.00 -17.27
C GLU A 163 8.05 8.43 -17.75
N LYS A 164 6.94 8.61 -18.49
CA LYS A 164 6.49 9.95 -18.93
C LYS A 164 6.25 10.87 -17.72
N LEU A 165 5.58 10.37 -16.68
CA LEU A 165 5.33 11.12 -15.45
C LEU A 165 6.64 11.53 -14.77
N LEU A 166 7.60 10.59 -14.68
CA LEU A 166 8.91 10.84 -14.11
C LEU A 166 9.67 11.93 -14.86
N HIS A 167 9.71 11.85 -16.19
CA HIS A 167 10.33 12.88 -17.03
C HIS A 167 9.63 14.25 -16.88
N ARG A 168 8.29 14.25 -16.79
CA ARG A 168 7.52 15.47 -16.54
C ARG A 168 7.84 16.08 -15.18
N CYS A 169 7.90 15.26 -14.14
CA CYS A 169 8.29 15.69 -12.80
C CYS A 169 9.72 16.27 -12.81
N ALA A 170 10.68 15.59 -13.44
CA ALA A 170 12.06 16.05 -13.55
C ALA A 170 12.15 17.41 -14.26
N ALA A 171 11.42 17.60 -15.38
CA ALA A 171 11.37 18.86 -16.13
C ALA A 171 10.78 20.02 -15.30
N CYS A 172 9.93 19.73 -14.31
CA CYS A 172 9.32 20.71 -13.41
C CYS A 172 10.09 20.86 -12.09
N GLY A 173 11.13 20.08 -11.85
CA GLY A 173 11.86 20.04 -10.57
C GLY A 173 11.10 19.37 -9.44
N ALA A 174 10.05 18.61 -9.75
CA ALA A 174 9.23 17.89 -8.79
C ALA A 174 9.81 16.54 -8.39
N ALA A 175 9.62 16.12 -7.13
CA ALA A 175 9.86 14.75 -6.70
C ALA A 175 8.67 13.86 -7.11
N LEU A 176 8.96 12.65 -7.60
CA LEU A 176 7.97 11.61 -7.84
C LEU A 176 8.12 10.51 -6.78
N VAL A 177 7.04 10.24 -6.05
CA VAL A 177 6.94 9.12 -5.11
C VAL A 177 6.04 8.05 -5.71
N VAL A 178 6.60 6.86 -5.98
CA VAL A 178 5.85 5.69 -6.45
C VAL A 178 5.70 4.71 -5.30
N ASP A 179 4.46 4.51 -4.84
CA ASP A 179 4.16 3.57 -3.76
C ASP A 179 3.85 2.19 -4.33
N GLU A 180 4.83 1.29 -4.26
CA GLU A 180 4.77 -0.09 -4.74
C GLU A 180 4.41 -1.11 -3.63
N CYS A 181 3.80 -0.69 -2.53
CA CYS A 181 3.47 -1.58 -1.41
C CYS A 181 2.57 -2.78 -1.79
N PHE A 182 1.85 -2.70 -2.90
CA PHE A 182 1.00 -3.77 -3.41
C PHE A 182 1.55 -4.45 -4.67
N LEU A 183 2.62 -3.94 -5.24
CA LEU A 183 3.18 -4.45 -6.50
C LEU A 183 3.65 -5.90 -6.39
N ASP A 184 4.21 -6.28 -5.24
CA ASP A 184 4.76 -7.61 -5.00
C ASP A 184 3.73 -8.76 -5.04
N PHE A 185 2.42 -8.45 -5.07
CA PHE A 185 1.36 -9.44 -5.32
C PHE A 185 1.22 -9.83 -6.79
N LEU A 186 1.71 -9.02 -7.72
CA LEU A 186 1.55 -9.23 -9.15
C LEU A 186 2.60 -10.21 -9.68
N PRO A 187 2.23 -11.11 -10.60
CA PRO A 187 3.19 -12.05 -11.20
C PRO A 187 4.23 -11.34 -12.08
N ASP A 188 3.83 -10.26 -12.74
CA ASP A 188 4.62 -9.45 -13.68
C ASP A 188 5.27 -8.20 -13.03
N ARG A 189 5.35 -8.15 -11.70
CA ARG A 189 5.87 -7.02 -10.90
C ARG A 189 7.22 -6.48 -11.39
N ASP A 190 8.11 -7.38 -11.86
CA ASP A 190 9.46 -7.01 -12.28
C ASP A 190 9.47 -6.17 -13.59
N THR A 191 8.39 -6.25 -14.39
CA THR A 191 8.18 -5.44 -15.59
C THR A 191 7.37 -4.16 -15.32
N LEU A 192 6.82 -4.00 -14.12
CA LEU A 192 5.94 -2.90 -13.72
C LEU A 192 6.58 -1.95 -12.70
N THR A 193 7.70 -2.36 -12.10
CA THR A 193 8.39 -1.54 -11.08
C THR A 193 9.10 -0.34 -11.69
N ALA A 194 8.96 0.81 -11.05
CA ALA A 194 9.71 2.02 -11.38
C ALA A 194 11.21 1.92 -11.02
N LYS A 195 11.63 0.84 -10.37
CA LYS A 195 13.02 0.60 -9.95
C LYS A 195 14.03 0.70 -11.11
N THR A 196 13.61 0.31 -12.31
CA THR A 196 14.43 0.42 -13.53
C THR A 196 14.94 1.83 -13.80
N PHE A 197 14.26 2.88 -13.30
CA PHE A 197 14.63 4.27 -13.52
C PHE A 197 15.53 4.88 -12.43
N LEU A 198 15.77 4.17 -11.31
CA LEU A 198 16.47 4.74 -10.14
C LEU A 198 17.88 5.26 -10.44
N HIS A 199 18.62 4.63 -11.38
CA HIS A 199 19.97 5.05 -11.71
C HIS A 199 20.03 6.43 -12.38
N GLU A 200 18.99 6.80 -13.12
CA GLU A 200 18.95 8.02 -13.92
C GLU A 200 18.06 9.11 -13.32
N ALA A 201 17.26 8.76 -12.28
CA ALA A 201 16.23 9.62 -11.73
C ALA A 201 16.41 9.92 -10.23
N PRO A 202 17.27 10.89 -9.86
CA PRO A 202 17.50 11.24 -8.45
C PRO A 202 16.28 11.89 -7.77
N ASN A 203 15.25 12.27 -8.53
CA ASN A 203 13.97 12.78 -8.05
C ASN A 203 12.91 11.67 -7.84
N LEU A 204 13.25 10.40 -8.08
CA LEU A 204 12.37 9.26 -7.87
C LEU A 204 12.58 8.67 -6.47
N ILE A 205 11.46 8.45 -5.75
CA ILE A 205 11.41 7.71 -4.50
C ILE A 205 10.42 6.55 -4.68
N ILE A 206 10.82 5.33 -4.38
CA ILE A 206 9.93 4.15 -4.40
C ILE A 206 9.69 3.71 -2.97
N LEU A 207 8.43 3.43 -2.62
CA LEU A 207 8.05 2.88 -1.32
C LEU A 207 7.66 1.42 -1.45
N LYS A 208 8.12 0.59 -0.54
CA LYS A 208 7.76 -0.83 -0.43
C LYS A 208 7.49 -1.22 1.03
N ALA A 209 6.70 -2.27 1.25
CA ALA A 209 6.34 -2.69 2.60
C ALA A 209 6.22 -4.22 2.74
N PHE A 210 6.73 -4.75 3.83
CA PHE A 210 6.50 -6.14 4.25
C PHE A 210 5.08 -6.38 4.78
N THR A 211 4.37 -5.30 5.12
CA THR A 211 3.02 -5.29 5.70
C THR A 211 2.04 -6.18 4.95
N LYS A 212 2.11 -6.16 3.61
CA LYS A 212 1.04 -6.68 2.73
C LYS A 212 1.30 -8.12 2.34
N LEU A 213 2.32 -8.38 1.54
CA LEU A 213 2.65 -9.70 1.01
C LEU A 213 2.95 -10.71 2.12
N TYR A 214 3.70 -10.30 3.15
CA TYR A 214 4.14 -11.17 4.26
C TYR A 214 3.25 -11.10 5.50
N ALA A 215 2.06 -10.49 5.40
CA ALA A 215 1.12 -10.34 6.53
C ALA A 215 1.76 -9.74 7.80
N MET A 216 2.75 -8.85 7.66
CA MET A 216 3.50 -8.25 8.77
C MET A 216 2.88 -6.92 9.22
N ALA A 217 1.54 -6.78 9.18
CA ALA A 217 0.87 -5.51 9.49
C ALA A 217 1.16 -5.01 10.91
N GLY A 218 1.18 -5.90 11.90
CA GLY A 218 1.51 -5.59 13.30
C GLY A 218 3.00 -5.41 13.57
N VAL A 219 3.89 -5.91 12.70
CA VAL A 219 5.35 -5.83 12.86
C VAL A 219 5.89 -4.44 12.50
N ARG A 220 5.19 -3.75 11.58
CA ARG A 220 5.51 -2.38 11.14
C ARG A 220 6.88 -2.24 10.48
N LEU A 221 7.03 -2.80 9.27
CA LEU A 221 8.26 -2.69 8.48
C LEU A 221 7.97 -2.30 7.03
N GLY A 222 8.73 -1.30 6.54
CA GLY A 222 8.76 -0.86 5.15
C GLY A 222 10.12 -0.25 4.82
N TYR A 223 10.33 0.06 3.55
CA TYR A 223 11.56 0.70 3.09
C TYR A 223 11.30 1.60 1.88
N ALA A 224 12.18 2.58 1.71
CA ALA A 224 12.25 3.43 0.54
C ALA A 224 13.51 3.12 -0.26
N LEU A 225 13.41 3.26 -1.59
CA LEU A 225 14.53 3.23 -2.51
C LEU A 225 14.64 4.60 -3.17
N CYS A 226 15.85 5.16 -3.20
CA CYS A 226 16.16 6.42 -3.87
C CYS A 226 17.67 6.50 -4.15
N SER A 227 18.08 6.93 -5.34
CA SER A 227 19.49 7.11 -5.66
C SER A 227 20.09 8.43 -5.17
N ASN A 228 19.25 9.35 -4.64
CA ASN A 228 19.67 10.64 -4.10
C ASN A 228 20.05 10.51 -2.63
N ALA A 229 21.37 10.43 -2.35
CA ALA A 229 21.89 10.27 -0.99
C ALA A 229 21.53 11.44 -0.05
N ASP A 230 21.50 12.68 -0.56
CA ASP A 230 21.13 13.86 0.24
C ASP A 230 19.64 13.80 0.65
N LEU A 231 18.77 13.35 -0.24
CA LEU A 231 17.35 13.19 0.05
C LEU A 231 17.13 12.09 1.10
N LEU A 232 17.80 10.93 0.94
CA LEU A 232 17.74 9.84 1.93
C LEU A 232 18.27 10.29 3.30
N ALA A 233 19.35 11.07 3.35
CA ALA A 233 19.87 11.63 4.60
C ALA A 233 18.86 12.58 5.27
N LYS A 234 18.17 13.43 4.50
CA LYS A 234 17.10 14.30 5.00
C LYS A 234 15.89 13.47 5.50
N MET A 235 15.49 12.42 4.78
CA MET A 235 14.42 11.53 5.22
C MET A 235 14.79 10.77 6.49
N GLN A 236 16.05 10.35 6.64
CA GLN A 236 16.54 9.74 7.89
C GLN A 236 16.51 10.73 9.05
N ALA A 237 16.96 11.96 8.84
CA ALA A 237 16.96 13.03 9.85
C ALA A 237 15.54 13.49 10.24
N ALA A 238 14.57 13.37 9.34
CA ALA A 238 13.16 13.70 9.57
C ALA A 238 12.43 12.71 10.49
N GLY A 239 13.01 11.52 10.71
CA GLY A 239 12.44 10.50 11.59
C GLY A 239 13.19 10.36 12.90
N GLN A 240 12.61 9.59 13.83
CA GLN A 240 13.28 9.24 15.07
C GLN A 240 14.39 8.19 14.84
N PRO A 241 15.47 8.18 15.62
CA PRO A 241 16.39 7.04 15.67
C PRO A 241 15.63 5.79 16.18
N TRP A 242 16.12 4.61 15.82
CA TRP A 242 15.54 3.32 16.24
C TRP A 242 14.07 3.09 15.84
N ALA A 243 13.63 3.72 14.77
CA ALA A 243 12.24 3.59 14.28
C ALA A 243 11.83 2.16 13.94
N VAL A 244 12.79 1.32 13.53
CA VAL A 244 12.58 -0.10 13.20
C VAL A 244 13.11 -0.96 14.34
N SER A 245 12.22 -1.65 15.06
CA SER A 245 12.57 -2.50 16.20
C SER A 245 13.49 -3.66 15.78
N SER A 246 14.25 -4.22 16.74
CA SER A 246 15.07 -5.43 16.50
C SER A 246 14.23 -6.60 16.00
N LEU A 247 13.00 -6.74 16.51
CA LEU A 247 12.05 -7.78 16.08
C LEU A 247 11.62 -7.59 14.62
N ALA A 248 11.35 -6.34 14.22
CA ALA A 248 11.00 -6.03 12.84
C ALA A 248 12.17 -6.24 11.88
N GLN A 249 13.40 -5.90 12.30
CA GLN A 249 14.61 -6.14 11.50
C GLN A 249 14.83 -7.64 11.28
N ALA A 250 14.76 -8.46 12.33
CA ALA A 250 14.87 -9.93 12.24
C ALA A 250 13.76 -10.53 11.35
N ALA A 251 12.53 -10.06 11.53
CA ALA A 251 11.39 -10.47 10.70
C ALA A 251 11.61 -10.16 9.21
N GLY A 252 12.09 -8.96 8.89
CA GLY A 252 12.35 -8.54 7.51
C GLY A 252 13.45 -9.37 6.84
N ILE A 253 14.56 -9.61 7.55
CA ILE A 253 15.68 -10.44 7.05
C ILE A 253 15.18 -11.84 6.69
N THR A 254 14.35 -12.45 7.54
CA THR A 254 13.79 -13.78 7.31
C THR A 254 12.74 -13.76 6.19
N ALA A 255 11.87 -12.75 6.16
CA ALA A 255 10.82 -12.63 5.14
C ALA A 255 11.39 -12.59 3.70
N LEU A 256 12.56 -11.99 3.49
CA LEU A 256 13.23 -11.99 2.20
C LEU A 256 13.65 -13.39 1.71
N GLN A 257 13.69 -14.38 2.59
CA GLN A 257 14.01 -15.79 2.28
C GLN A 257 12.76 -16.64 2.06
N GLU A 258 11.57 -16.13 2.40
CA GLU A 258 10.28 -16.83 2.30
C GLU A 258 9.73 -16.81 0.86
N THR A 259 10.53 -17.20 -0.13
CA THR A 259 10.18 -17.14 -1.56
C THR A 259 9.00 -18.05 -1.89
N ALA A 260 8.98 -19.28 -1.36
CA ALA A 260 7.88 -20.21 -1.57
C ALA A 260 6.55 -19.70 -0.99
N TYR A 261 6.60 -19.01 0.16
CA TYR A 261 5.42 -18.34 0.73
C TYR A 261 4.93 -17.23 -0.20
N ALA A 262 5.82 -16.37 -0.67
CA ALA A 262 5.47 -15.26 -1.57
C ALA A 262 4.85 -15.77 -2.88
N ASP A 263 5.38 -16.86 -3.45
CA ASP A 263 4.84 -17.48 -4.65
C ASP A 263 3.45 -18.13 -4.40
N ALA A 264 3.27 -18.77 -3.24
CA ALA A 264 1.96 -19.30 -2.85
C ALA A 264 0.90 -18.20 -2.70
N VAL A 265 1.26 -17.04 -2.13
CA VAL A 265 0.37 -15.88 -2.04
C VAL A 265 0.00 -15.35 -3.41
N ARG A 266 0.98 -15.16 -4.32
CA ARG A 266 0.73 -14.69 -5.69
C ARG A 266 -0.21 -15.64 -6.45
N ALA A 267 0.05 -16.95 -6.38
CA ALA A 267 -0.77 -17.97 -7.00
C ALA A 267 -2.21 -17.93 -6.48
N LEU A 268 -2.38 -17.81 -5.16
CA LEU A 268 -3.69 -17.70 -4.52
C LEU A 268 -4.44 -16.46 -5.01
N ILE A 269 -3.81 -15.28 -5.00
CA ILE A 269 -4.45 -14.04 -5.44
C ILE A 269 -4.79 -14.10 -6.94
N ALA A 270 -3.90 -14.60 -7.78
CA ALA A 270 -4.14 -14.76 -9.22
C ALA A 270 -5.34 -15.68 -9.51
N ASP A 271 -5.53 -16.73 -8.73
CA ASP A 271 -6.66 -17.65 -8.83
C ASP A 271 -7.96 -17.05 -8.25
N GLN A 272 -7.89 -16.44 -7.07
CA GLN A 272 -9.08 -16.06 -6.32
C GLN A 272 -9.66 -14.70 -6.73
N ARG A 273 -8.83 -13.73 -7.16
CA ARG A 273 -9.29 -12.39 -7.54
C ARG A 273 -10.34 -12.42 -8.66
N PRO A 274 -10.14 -13.11 -9.79
CA PRO A 274 -11.16 -13.17 -10.85
C PRO A 274 -12.44 -13.89 -10.40
N LYS A 275 -12.35 -14.91 -9.53
CA LYS A 275 -13.50 -15.61 -8.97
C LYS A 275 -14.32 -14.69 -8.06
N MET A 276 -13.65 -13.94 -7.18
CA MET A 276 -14.29 -12.96 -6.31
C MET A 276 -14.96 -11.85 -7.11
N ALA A 277 -14.31 -11.33 -8.16
CA ALA A 277 -14.91 -10.32 -9.05
C ALA A 277 -16.15 -10.85 -9.76
N ALA A 278 -16.11 -12.08 -10.25
CA ALA A 278 -17.27 -12.75 -10.87
C ALA A 278 -18.42 -12.95 -9.86
N GLY A 279 -18.10 -13.37 -8.62
CA GLY A 279 -19.09 -13.51 -7.54
C GLY A 279 -19.80 -12.20 -7.21
N LEU A 280 -19.03 -11.10 -7.06
CA LEU A 280 -19.60 -9.77 -6.82
C LEU A 280 -20.52 -9.31 -7.98
N ARG A 281 -20.12 -9.55 -9.23
CA ARG A 281 -20.94 -9.23 -10.41
C ARG A 281 -22.22 -10.09 -10.49
N ALA A 282 -22.14 -11.35 -10.07
CA ALA A 282 -23.32 -12.22 -10.00
C ALA A 282 -24.35 -11.75 -8.96
N LEU A 283 -23.93 -11.03 -7.93
CA LEU A 283 -24.79 -10.33 -6.98
C LEU A 283 -25.33 -8.98 -7.52
N GLY A 284 -25.09 -8.64 -8.79
CA GLY A 284 -25.54 -7.39 -9.40
C GLY A 284 -24.69 -6.17 -9.08
N LEU A 285 -23.52 -6.33 -8.44
CA LEU A 285 -22.65 -5.22 -8.04
C LEU A 285 -21.75 -4.77 -9.20
N TYR A 286 -21.52 -3.47 -9.32
CA TYR A 286 -20.53 -2.91 -10.24
C TYR A 286 -19.13 -3.05 -9.64
N VAL A 287 -18.21 -3.66 -10.38
CA VAL A 287 -16.83 -3.97 -9.90
C VAL A 287 -15.82 -3.40 -10.86
N ILE A 288 -14.84 -2.68 -10.32
CA ILE A 288 -13.67 -2.18 -11.05
C ILE A 288 -12.66 -3.32 -11.27
N ASP A 289 -12.17 -3.47 -12.51
CA ASP A 289 -11.17 -4.47 -12.87
C ASP A 289 -9.75 -4.04 -12.48
N GLY A 290 -9.44 -4.12 -11.17
CA GLY A 290 -8.11 -3.89 -10.64
C GLY A 290 -7.23 -5.15 -10.64
N GLN A 291 -5.91 -4.99 -10.44
CA GLN A 291 -4.94 -6.09 -10.45
C GLN A 291 -4.40 -6.46 -9.06
N ALA A 292 -4.65 -5.63 -8.03
CA ALA A 292 -4.18 -5.84 -6.67
C ALA A 292 -4.90 -7.00 -5.95
N ASN A 293 -4.49 -7.27 -4.71
CA ASN A 293 -5.14 -8.26 -3.82
C ASN A 293 -6.44 -7.74 -3.20
N TYR A 294 -7.13 -6.83 -3.85
CA TYR A 294 -8.43 -6.27 -3.45
C TYR A 294 -9.22 -5.82 -4.68
N LEU A 295 -10.52 -5.63 -4.48
CA LEU A 295 -11.46 -5.16 -5.50
C LEU A 295 -12.23 -3.95 -4.98
N LEU A 296 -12.38 -2.92 -5.82
CA LEU A 296 -13.25 -1.77 -5.60
C LEU A 296 -14.61 -2.04 -6.28
N PHE A 297 -15.70 -1.82 -5.56
CA PHE A 297 -17.04 -2.09 -6.08
C PHE A 297 -18.07 -1.10 -5.54
N LYS A 298 -19.25 -1.01 -6.20
CA LYS A 298 -20.40 -0.24 -5.74
C LYS A 298 -21.47 -1.14 -5.12
N ALA A 299 -22.04 -0.66 -4.02
CA ALA A 299 -23.19 -1.24 -3.34
C ALA A 299 -24.03 -0.10 -2.70
N PRO A 300 -25.24 -0.36 -2.16
CA PRO A 300 -26.01 0.65 -1.41
C PRO A 300 -25.17 1.32 -0.32
N ALA A 301 -25.45 2.59 -0.01
CA ALA A 301 -24.64 3.40 0.90
C ALA A 301 -24.58 2.86 2.36
N ASP A 302 -25.55 2.09 2.78
CA ASP A 302 -25.67 1.43 4.09
C ASP A 302 -25.14 0.00 4.11
N PHE A 303 -24.72 -0.53 2.95
CA PHE A 303 -24.30 -1.92 2.78
C PHE A 303 -23.17 -2.34 3.74
N GLY A 304 -22.21 -1.46 3.98
CA GLY A 304 -21.11 -1.74 4.91
C GLY A 304 -21.58 -1.94 6.34
N GLU A 305 -22.57 -1.18 6.80
CA GLU A 305 -23.15 -1.34 8.14
C GLU A 305 -24.00 -2.62 8.21
N ALA A 306 -24.82 -2.90 7.21
CA ALA A 306 -25.56 -4.15 7.13
C ALA A 306 -24.66 -5.39 7.18
N LEU A 307 -23.53 -5.38 6.46
CA LEU A 307 -22.53 -6.46 6.53
C LEU A 307 -21.95 -6.61 7.95
N ARG A 308 -21.65 -5.51 8.66
CA ARG A 308 -21.15 -5.55 10.04
C ARG A 308 -22.09 -6.30 10.98
N GLN A 309 -23.39 -6.07 10.88
CA GLN A 309 -24.41 -6.75 11.68
C GLN A 309 -24.43 -8.26 11.38
N HIS A 310 -24.11 -8.67 10.14
CA HIS A 310 -24.04 -10.07 9.72
C HIS A 310 -22.67 -10.72 9.95
N GLY A 311 -21.71 -10.01 10.57
CA GLY A 311 -20.44 -10.58 10.96
C GLY A 311 -19.32 -10.46 9.92
N ALA A 312 -19.50 -9.67 8.86
CA ALA A 312 -18.50 -9.41 7.84
C ALA A 312 -18.14 -7.91 7.76
N VAL A 313 -16.90 -7.59 7.44
CA VAL A 313 -16.43 -6.20 7.34
C VAL A 313 -15.71 -5.98 6.02
N VAL A 314 -16.18 -5.00 5.24
CA VAL A 314 -15.50 -4.45 4.07
C VAL A 314 -15.11 -2.99 4.31
N ARG A 315 -14.23 -2.44 3.50
CA ARG A 315 -13.78 -1.05 3.63
C ARG A 315 -14.73 -0.09 2.91
N SER A 316 -15.44 0.77 3.63
CA SER A 316 -16.13 1.93 3.02
C SER A 316 -15.11 2.90 2.45
N CYS A 317 -15.27 3.30 1.20
CA CYS A 317 -14.40 4.24 0.51
C CYS A 317 -14.97 5.67 0.44
N ALA A 318 -16.03 5.98 1.20
CA ALA A 318 -16.68 7.29 1.22
C ALA A 318 -15.75 8.47 1.61
N ASN A 319 -14.62 8.19 2.26
CA ASN A 319 -13.64 9.20 2.65
C ASN A 319 -12.53 9.44 1.61
N TYR A 320 -12.56 8.72 0.49
CA TYR A 320 -11.60 8.97 -0.60
C TYR A 320 -12.12 10.08 -1.51
N PRO A 321 -11.35 11.14 -1.79
CA PRO A 321 -11.72 12.13 -2.79
C PRO A 321 -12.05 11.46 -4.13
N GLY A 322 -13.14 11.88 -4.78
CA GLY A 322 -13.62 11.29 -6.03
C GLY A 322 -14.51 10.06 -5.87
N LEU A 323 -14.74 9.57 -4.63
CA LEU A 323 -15.68 8.48 -4.31
C LEU A 323 -16.79 8.97 -3.37
N ASP A 324 -17.94 8.28 -3.42
CA ASP A 324 -19.10 8.52 -2.55
C ASP A 324 -19.36 7.35 -1.58
N ALA A 325 -20.45 7.41 -0.84
CA ALA A 325 -20.83 6.41 0.15
C ALA A 325 -21.20 5.04 -0.44
N ALA A 326 -21.42 4.97 -1.76
CA ALA A 326 -21.73 3.71 -2.44
C ALA A 326 -20.47 2.90 -2.81
N TRP A 327 -19.27 3.43 -2.62
CA TRP A 327 -18.05 2.74 -2.96
C TRP A 327 -17.45 1.99 -1.77
N TYR A 328 -17.13 0.73 -2.01
CA TYR A 328 -16.52 -0.18 -1.05
C TYR A 328 -15.32 -0.90 -1.66
N ARG A 329 -14.36 -1.27 -0.81
CA ARG A 329 -13.23 -2.10 -1.20
C ARG A 329 -13.23 -3.37 -0.34
N THR A 330 -13.08 -4.53 -0.97
CA THR A 330 -12.90 -5.83 -0.32
C THR A 330 -11.53 -6.40 -0.63
N ALA A 331 -10.87 -7.00 0.35
CA ALA A 331 -9.69 -7.82 0.11
C ALA A 331 -10.05 -9.08 -0.69
N VAL A 332 -9.04 -9.72 -1.31
CA VAL A 332 -9.13 -11.07 -1.84
C VAL A 332 -8.45 -11.99 -0.84
N ARG A 333 -9.16 -13.02 -0.39
CA ARG A 333 -8.71 -13.96 0.64
C ARG A 333 -8.72 -15.40 0.11
N THR A 334 -8.73 -16.40 1.02
CA THR A 334 -8.85 -17.82 0.64
C THR A 334 -10.22 -18.10 0.01
N ALA A 335 -10.32 -19.18 -0.79
CA ALA A 335 -11.57 -19.57 -1.45
C ALA A 335 -12.73 -19.68 -0.45
N ALA A 336 -12.52 -20.38 0.67
CA ALA A 336 -13.56 -20.58 1.68
C ALA A 336 -14.04 -19.25 2.31
N GLU A 337 -13.12 -18.32 2.60
CA GLU A 337 -13.46 -17.01 3.14
C GLU A 337 -14.17 -16.14 2.11
N ASN A 338 -13.73 -16.17 0.85
CA ASN A 338 -14.37 -15.44 -0.26
C ASN A 338 -15.81 -15.94 -0.49
N ASP A 339 -16.03 -17.26 -0.52
CA ASP A 339 -17.35 -17.86 -0.69
C ASP A 339 -18.28 -17.48 0.48
N GLN A 340 -17.76 -17.51 1.70
CA GLN A 340 -18.51 -17.09 2.90
C GLN A 340 -18.90 -15.61 2.82
N LEU A 341 -17.98 -14.72 2.40
CA LEU A 341 -18.30 -13.31 2.25
C LEU A 341 -19.38 -13.10 1.18
N LEU A 342 -19.26 -13.76 0.00
CA LEU A 342 -20.25 -13.65 -1.08
C LEU A 342 -21.62 -14.14 -0.63
N GLN A 343 -21.69 -15.22 0.15
CA GLN A 343 -22.96 -15.69 0.73
C GLN A 343 -23.57 -14.61 1.64
N ILE A 344 -22.82 -14.07 2.60
CA ILE A 344 -23.30 -13.00 3.50
C ILE A 344 -23.75 -11.77 2.70
N MET A 345 -22.98 -11.38 1.67
CA MET A 345 -23.38 -10.28 0.79
C MET A 345 -24.70 -10.53 0.08
N GLY A 346 -24.94 -11.77 -0.40
CA GLY A 346 -26.20 -12.15 -1.00
C GLY A 346 -27.38 -12.08 -0.04
N GLU A 347 -27.19 -12.49 1.22
CA GLU A 347 -28.22 -12.40 2.27
C GLU A 347 -28.57 -10.95 2.62
N VAL A 348 -27.57 -10.05 2.60
CA VAL A 348 -27.76 -8.61 2.88
C VAL A 348 -28.41 -7.88 1.70
N LEU A 349 -28.22 -8.34 0.47
CA LEU A 349 -28.79 -7.70 -0.74
C LEU A 349 -30.18 -8.22 -1.11
N ALA A 350 -30.64 -9.35 -0.53
CA ALA A 350 -31.97 -9.94 -0.75
C ALA A 350 -33.06 -9.15 -0.03
#